data_e1f8e01d0e8f656a03967632603c62a7
#
_entry.id   e1f8e01d0e8f656a03967632603c62a7
#
_cell.length_a   1.000
_cell.length_b   1.000
_cell.length_c   1.000
_cell.angle_alpha   90.00
_cell.angle_beta   90.00
_cell.angle_gamma   90.00
#
_symmetry.space_group_name_H-M   'P 1'
#
loop_
_entity.id
_entity.type
_entity.pdbx_description
1 polymer ?
#
loop_
_entity_poly.entity_id
_entity_poly.type
_entity_poly.pdbx_seq_one_letter_code
_entity_poly.pdbx_strand_id
1 'polypeptide(L)'
;TVDFVDNYDSTMQEPSLLPTTFPNVLVSANMGIAVGMASNICSFNLREVCATAAALIKNPDADLLDTLPAPDFPTGGEILYDAAEMLQIYNTGRGTFRLRAKWRYLKDGNMIEIYEIPYTTATEIIMDKVAELIKAGKIREIADMRDETDLNGLKLTIDLKRGVDPEKLMQKLFKATTLQDSFGCNFNILIAGQPRVMGVREILTEWTAWRTECVRRRVYFNLQKKRDRLHLLKGLGRILLDIDKAIAIIRETELDAEVVPNLMIGFGIDEIQANFVAEIKLRNINKEYILKKLEETSELEKEIAELDALLKSERKLRDVIVKELRAVADKYGKERMTTLVYEHEDAPDEEPDVPDYPVTVFVSREGYFKKITPQSLRMASEQKFKEGDGLLFSQETSNNQ
;
A
#
# COMPACT_ATOMS: atom_id res chain seq x y z
N THR A 1 -7.50 22.26 7.51
CA THR A 1 -6.29 21.47 7.23
C THR A 1 -6.05 21.25 5.76
N VAL A 2 -7.09 21.20 4.94
CA VAL A 2 -7.05 20.99 3.48
C VAL A 2 -7.94 21.96 2.76
N ASP A 3 -7.72 22.14 1.47
CA ASP A 3 -8.58 22.95 0.60
C ASP A 3 -9.79 22.11 0.16
N PHE A 4 -10.92 22.79 -0.06
CA PHE A 4 -12.15 22.17 -0.52
C PHE A 4 -12.43 22.63 -1.95
N VAL A 5 -12.98 21.73 -2.74
CA VAL A 5 -13.44 21.96 -4.11
C VAL A 5 -14.90 21.51 -4.24
N ASP A 6 -15.61 22.01 -5.24
CA ASP A 6 -16.95 21.53 -5.49
C ASP A 6 -16.91 20.07 -5.94
N ASN A 7 -17.88 19.28 -5.47
CA ASN A 7 -18.04 17.90 -5.89
C ASN A 7 -18.53 17.81 -7.35
N TYR A 8 -18.72 16.60 -7.88
CA TYR A 8 -19.08 16.33 -9.27
C TYR A 8 -20.31 17.14 -9.77
N ASP A 9 -21.32 17.32 -8.94
CA ASP A 9 -22.57 18.02 -9.29
C ASP A 9 -22.64 19.46 -8.73
N SER A 10 -21.58 19.95 -8.13
CA SER A 10 -21.47 21.27 -7.48
C SER A 10 -22.53 21.55 -6.40
N THR A 11 -23.12 20.50 -5.84
CA THR A 11 -24.11 20.62 -4.74
C THR A 11 -23.48 20.69 -3.37
N MET A 12 -22.27 20.14 -3.22
CA MET A 12 -21.50 20.08 -1.97
C MET A 12 -20.02 20.34 -2.22
N GLN A 13 -19.26 20.50 -1.17
CA GLN A 13 -17.81 20.63 -1.25
C GLN A 13 -17.13 19.38 -0.67
N GLU A 14 -16.05 18.95 -1.31
CA GLU A 14 -15.21 17.84 -0.88
C GLU A 14 -13.75 18.28 -0.73
N PRO A 15 -12.95 17.61 0.13
CA PRO A 15 -11.53 17.94 0.23
C PRO A 15 -10.80 17.59 -1.07
N SER A 16 -9.98 18.51 -1.56
CA SER A 16 -9.14 18.27 -2.75
C SER A 16 -8.17 17.11 -2.56
N LEU A 17 -7.63 16.93 -1.36
CA LEU A 17 -6.77 15.82 -0.94
C LEU A 17 -7.06 15.46 0.52
N LEU A 18 -7.05 14.17 0.85
CA LEU A 18 -7.23 13.74 2.23
C LEU A 18 -5.95 13.93 3.07
N PRO A 19 -6.08 14.48 4.29
CA PRO A 19 -4.92 14.70 5.18
C PRO A 19 -4.54 13.41 5.91
N THR A 20 -4.07 12.40 5.17
CA THR A 20 -3.71 11.09 5.73
C THR A 20 -2.57 11.20 6.75
N THR A 21 -2.64 10.41 7.82
CA THR A 21 -1.62 10.39 8.89
C THR A 21 -0.44 9.47 8.59
N PHE A 22 -0.53 8.65 7.56
CA PHE A 22 0.51 7.76 7.04
C PHE A 22 0.39 7.69 5.52
N PRO A 23 1.45 7.31 4.79
CA PRO A 23 1.42 7.22 3.33
C PRO A 23 0.62 6.00 2.86
N ASN A 24 -0.70 6.13 2.88
CA ASN A 24 -1.66 5.05 2.60
C ASN A 24 -1.53 4.45 1.20
N VAL A 25 -1.06 5.21 0.22
CA VAL A 25 -0.83 4.74 -1.16
C VAL A 25 0.18 3.59 -1.24
N LEU A 26 1.11 3.49 -0.29
CA LEU A 26 2.07 2.38 -0.19
C LEU A 26 1.59 1.24 0.71
N VAL A 27 0.60 1.46 1.57
CA VAL A 27 0.10 0.42 2.48
C VAL A 27 -0.98 -0.44 1.83
N SER A 28 -1.77 0.13 0.95
CA SER A 28 -2.84 -0.58 0.25
C SER A 28 -2.44 -0.83 -1.20
N ALA A 29 -2.52 -2.09 -1.65
CA ALA A 29 -2.35 -2.41 -3.06
C ALA A 29 -3.38 -1.64 -3.90
N ASN A 30 -2.92 -1.05 -4.98
CA ASN A 30 -3.77 -0.25 -5.87
C ASN A 30 -3.49 -0.63 -7.31
N MET A 31 -4.51 -1.11 -8.01
CA MET A 31 -4.46 -1.39 -9.43
C MET A 31 -5.57 -0.59 -10.13
N GLY A 32 -5.17 0.25 -11.07
CA GLY A 32 -6.09 1.06 -11.87
C GLY A 32 -5.72 0.99 -13.35
N ILE A 33 -6.71 0.79 -14.20
CA ILE A 33 -6.55 0.76 -15.64
C ILE A 33 -7.44 1.85 -16.23
N ALA A 34 -6.82 2.81 -16.90
CA ALA A 34 -7.51 3.87 -17.63
C ALA A 34 -7.04 3.91 -19.07
N VAL A 35 -7.76 4.65 -19.92
CA VAL A 35 -7.33 4.86 -21.31
C VAL A 35 -6.08 5.74 -21.32
N GLY A 36 -5.00 5.18 -21.86
CA GLY A 36 -3.72 5.89 -21.98
C GLY A 36 -2.82 5.85 -20.74
N MET A 37 -3.30 5.35 -19.58
CA MET A 37 -2.46 5.16 -18.40
C MET A 37 -2.93 4.02 -17.51
N ALA A 38 -1.98 3.39 -16.83
CA ALA A 38 -2.26 2.37 -15.82
C ALA A 38 -1.44 2.63 -14.56
N SER A 39 -1.95 2.19 -13.42
CA SER A 39 -1.23 2.18 -12.15
C SER A 39 -1.30 0.78 -11.55
N ASN A 40 -0.19 0.28 -11.05
CA ASN A 40 -0.13 -0.97 -10.30
C ASN A 40 0.88 -0.83 -9.16
N ILE A 41 0.37 -0.53 -7.98
CA ILE A 41 1.17 -0.28 -6.78
C ILE A 41 0.97 -1.45 -5.84
N CYS A 42 2.06 -2.15 -5.48
CA CYS A 42 2.00 -3.20 -4.48
C CYS A 42 1.79 -2.63 -3.07
N SER A 43 1.24 -3.44 -2.19
CA SER A 43 1.12 -3.09 -0.77
C SER A 43 2.43 -3.36 -0.03
N PHE A 44 2.66 -2.59 1.03
CA PHE A 44 3.76 -2.75 1.96
C PHE A 44 3.24 -2.83 3.39
N ASN A 45 4.02 -3.40 4.29
CA ASN A 45 3.67 -3.47 5.70
C ASN A 45 3.56 -2.08 6.33
N LEU A 46 2.48 -1.81 7.07
CA LEU A 46 2.23 -0.50 7.68
C LEU A 46 3.35 -0.07 8.64
N ARG A 47 3.87 -0.98 9.46
CA ARG A 47 4.98 -0.67 10.40
C ARG A 47 6.24 -0.27 9.64
N GLU A 48 6.55 -1.01 8.58
CA GLU A 48 7.73 -0.77 7.74
C GLU A 48 7.61 0.57 6.99
N VAL A 49 6.45 0.85 6.39
CA VAL A 49 6.20 2.15 5.71
C VAL A 49 6.31 3.32 6.68
N CYS A 50 5.72 3.21 7.88
CA CYS A 50 5.83 4.25 8.90
C CYS A 50 7.29 4.43 9.38
N ALA A 51 8.02 3.33 9.56
CA ALA A 51 9.44 3.37 9.95
C ALA A 51 10.30 4.02 8.87
N THR A 52 10.08 3.67 7.61
CA THR A 52 10.80 4.23 6.46
C THR A 52 10.51 5.71 6.27
N ALA A 53 9.24 6.13 6.35
CA ALA A 53 8.86 7.53 6.30
C ALA A 53 9.53 8.32 7.45
N ALA A 54 9.52 7.77 8.67
CA ALA A 54 10.19 8.39 9.81
C ALA A 54 11.72 8.45 9.67
N ALA A 55 12.35 7.45 9.04
CA ALA A 55 13.77 7.44 8.73
C ALA A 55 14.14 8.52 7.71
N LEU A 56 13.39 8.62 6.60
CA LEU A 56 13.61 9.62 5.56
C LEU A 56 13.38 11.06 6.04
N ILE A 57 12.42 11.28 6.94
CA ILE A 57 12.21 12.60 7.56
C ILE A 57 13.44 13.05 8.36
N LYS A 58 14.15 12.10 8.99
CA LYS A 58 15.36 12.38 9.78
C LYS A 58 16.61 12.47 8.90
N ASN A 59 16.74 11.56 7.95
CA ASN A 59 17.85 11.46 7.01
C ASN A 59 17.29 11.17 5.60
N PRO A 60 17.25 12.17 4.71
CA PRO A 60 16.75 12.00 3.33
C PRO A 60 17.50 10.93 2.51
N ASP A 61 18.74 10.62 2.89
CA ASP A 61 19.60 9.65 2.20
C ASP A 61 19.58 8.26 2.87
N ALA A 62 18.68 8.01 3.84
CA ALA A 62 18.57 6.70 4.48
C ALA A 62 18.32 5.58 3.46
N ASP A 63 18.93 4.42 3.68
CA ASP A 63 18.67 3.25 2.86
C ASP A 63 17.24 2.76 3.10
N LEU A 64 16.49 2.59 2.02
CA LEU A 64 15.10 2.14 2.09
C LEU A 64 15.01 0.67 2.48
N LEU A 65 15.94 -0.16 2.00
CA LEU A 65 15.92 -1.60 2.26
C LEU A 65 16.13 -1.96 3.73
N ASP A 66 16.77 -1.08 4.52
CA ASP A 66 16.94 -1.28 5.97
C ASP A 66 15.60 -1.34 6.73
N THR A 67 14.60 -0.60 6.26
CA THR A 67 13.30 -0.46 6.94
C THR A 67 12.11 -0.92 6.13
N LEU A 68 12.28 -1.11 4.82
CA LEU A 68 11.26 -1.57 3.87
C LEU A 68 11.88 -2.63 2.96
N PRO A 69 12.07 -3.87 3.43
CA PRO A 69 12.79 -4.88 2.68
C PRO A 69 12.09 -5.29 1.38
N ALA A 70 10.77 -5.41 1.39
CA ALA A 70 9.98 -5.81 0.23
C ALA A 70 8.48 -5.53 0.42
N PRO A 71 7.65 -5.67 -0.62
CA PRO A 71 6.19 -5.66 -0.51
C PRO A 71 5.65 -6.68 0.51
N ASP A 72 4.46 -6.40 1.04
CA ASP A 72 3.75 -7.26 1.98
C ASP A 72 2.27 -7.32 1.58
N PHE A 73 1.78 -8.51 1.26
CA PHE A 73 0.43 -8.70 0.74
C PHE A 73 -0.50 -9.31 1.77
N PRO A 74 -1.79 -8.92 1.80
CA PRO A 74 -2.78 -9.47 2.73
C PRO A 74 -3.07 -10.96 2.50
N THR A 75 -2.74 -11.50 1.33
CA THR A 75 -2.85 -12.92 1.00
C THR A 75 -1.64 -13.75 1.49
N GLY A 76 -0.62 -13.11 2.05
CA GLY A 76 0.63 -13.77 2.45
C GLY A 76 1.48 -14.18 1.23
N GLY A 77 1.83 -15.46 1.16
CA GLY A 77 2.70 -16.01 0.12
C GLY A 77 4.19 -15.76 0.37
N GLU A 78 4.98 -16.01 -0.64
CA GLU A 78 6.43 -15.83 -0.64
C GLU A 78 6.84 -14.90 -1.76
N ILE A 79 7.81 -14.00 -1.49
CA ILE A 79 8.52 -13.25 -2.51
C ILE A 79 9.86 -13.95 -2.75
N LEU A 80 10.14 -14.33 -4.01
CA LEU A 80 11.47 -14.74 -4.42
C LEU A 80 12.34 -13.48 -4.49
N TYR A 81 13.12 -13.25 -3.43
CA TYR A 81 13.76 -11.96 -3.19
C TYR A 81 15.01 -11.77 -4.04
N ASP A 82 15.03 -10.69 -4.80
CA ASP A 82 16.22 -10.15 -5.46
C ASP A 82 16.39 -8.68 -5.06
N ALA A 83 17.52 -8.37 -4.43
CA ALA A 83 17.81 -7.02 -3.95
C ALA A 83 17.96 -6.00 -5.09
N ALA A 84 18.47 -6.41 -6.24
CA ALA A 84 18.65 -5.54 -7.40
C ALA A 84 17.28 -5.17 -8.02
N GLU A 85 16.38 -6.14 -8.15
CA GLU A 85 15.00 -5.91 -8.61
C GLU A 85 14.26 -4.98 -7.64
N MET A 86 14.34 -5.22 -6.32
CA MET A 86 13.71 -4.35 -5.31
C MET A 86 14.25 -2.93 -5.38
N LEU A 87 15.57 -2.78 -5.48
CA LEU A 87 16.20 -1.46 -5.58
C LEU A 87 15.78 -0.72 -6.85
N GLN A 88 15.65 -1.42 -7.97
CA GLN A 88 15.14 -0.85 -9.21
C GLN A 88 13.71 -0.33 -9.04
N ILE A 89 12.81 -1.12 -8.44
CA ILE A 89 11.42 -0.72 -8.18
C ILE A 89 11.38 0.50 -7.25
N TYR A 90 12.19 0.51 -6.19
CA TYR A 90 12.23 1.60 -5.21
C TYR A 90 12.77 2.90 -5.80
N ASN A 91 13.67 2.83 -6.76
CA ASN A 91 14.23 4.00 -7.42
C ASN A 91 13.37 4.52 -8.57
N THR A 92 12.72 3.64 -9.32
CA THR A 92 12.04 4.00 -10.58
C THR A 92 10.52 3.90 -10.53
N GLY A 93 9.95 3.20 -9.55
CA GLY A 93 8.53 2.84 -9.52
C GLY A 93 8.13 1.81 -10.57
N ARG A 94 9.10 1.19 -11.25
CA ARG A 94 8.90 0.15 -12.28
C ARG A 94 9.80 -1.03 -12.07
N GLY A 95 9.28 -2.20 -12.36
CA GLY A 95 9.99 -3.48 -12.27
C GLY A 95 9.03 -4.61 -12.01
N THR A 96 9.55 -5.81 -11.88
CA THR A 96 8.77 -7.01 -11.59
C THR A 96 9.46 -7.80 -10.50
N PHE A 97 8.68 -8.53 -9.72
CA PHE A 97 9.19 -9.51 -8.78
C PHE A 97 8.25 -10.72 -8.76
N ARG A 98 8.76 -11.87 -8.33
CA ARG A 98 8.02 -13.12 -8.35
C ARG A 98 7.38 -13.39 -6.99
N LEU A 99 6.10 -13.78 -7.03
CA LEU A 99 5.31 -14.26 -5.91
C LEU A 99 5.11 -15.76 -6.02
N ARG A 100 5.14 -16.48 -4.90
CA ARG A 100 4.94 -17.92 -4.83
C ARG A 100 3.95 -18.27 -3.72
N ALA A 101 3.13 -19.29 -3.94
CA ALA A 101 2.22 -19.85 -2.95
C ALA A 101 2.99 -20.56 -1.84
N LYS A 102 2.45 -20.51 -0.62
CA LYS A 102 2.91 -21.35 0.48
C LYS A 102 2.11 -22.64 0.54
N TRP A 103 2.81 -23.73 0.78
CA TRP A 103 2.22 -25.05 0.82
C TRP A 103 2.91 -25.95 1.85
N ARG A 104 2.26 -27.04 2.19
CA ARG A 104 2.82 -28.12 3.04
C ARG A 104 2.36 -29.49 2.57
N TYR A 105 3.17 -30.50 2.80
CA TYR A 105 2.82 -31.89 2.51
C TYR A 105 2.28 -32.57 3.77
N LEU A 106 1.09 -33.11 3.70
CA LEU A 106 0.41 -33.86 4.76
C LEU A 106 0.56 -35.36 4.48
N LYS A 107 1.51 -36.01 5.17
CA LYS A 107 1.87 -37.42 4.96
C LYS A 107 0.72 -38.38 5.20
N ASP A 108 -0.06 -38.16 6.25
CA ASP A 108 -1.16 -39.04 6.67
C ASP A 108 -2.27 -39.15 5.60
N GLY A 109 -2.50 -38.08 4.86
CA GLY A 109 -3.48 -38.04 3.76
C GLY A 109 -2.87 -38.17 2.38
N ASN A 110 -1.54 -38.23 2.24
CA ASN A 110 -0.82 -38.17 0.96
C ASN A 110 -1.31 -37.02 0.09
N MET A 111 -1.40 -35.81 0.69
CA MET A 111 -1.96 -34.61 0.05
C MET A 111 -1.06 -33.40 0.23
N ILE A 112 -1.13 -32.48 -0.70
CA ILE A 112 -0.55 -31.13 -0.60
C ILE A 112 -1.66 -30.17 -0.18
N GLU A 113 -1.39 -29.39 0.84
CA GLU A 113 -2.26 -28.27 1.26
C GLU A 113 -1.56 -26.95 0.92
N ILE A 114 -2.22 -26.13 0.08
CA ILE A 114 -1.81 -24.76 -0.22
C ILE A 114 -2.66 -23.85 0.66
N TYR A 115 -2.00 -23.04 1.51
CA TYR A 115 -2.67 -22.21 2.52
C TYR A 115 -2.46 -20.71 2.32
N GLU A 116 -1.56 -20.29 1.42
CA GLU A 116 -1.39 -18.91 0.96
C GLU A 116 -1.09 -18.92 -0.53
N ILE A 117 -1.67 -17.98 -1.28
CA ILE A 117 -1.50 -17.86 -2.74
C ILE A 117 -1.02 -16.46 -3.10
N PRO A 118 -0.38 -16.28 -4.28
CA PRO A 118 -0.02 -14.97 -4.80
C PRO A 118 -1.22 -14.02 -4.86
N TYR A 119 -0.99 -12.76 -4.54
CA TYR A 119 -2.02 -11.70 -4.60
C TYR A 119 -2.62 -11.50 -6.01
N THR A 120 -1.88 -11.93 -7.04
CA THR A 120 -2.24 -11.79 -8.46
C THR A 120 -3.25 -12.81 -8.96
N THR A 121 -3.63 -13.80 -8.16
CA THR A 121 -4.46 -14.94 -8.58
C THR A 121 -5.58 -15.26 -7.57
N ALA A 122 -6.42 -16.21 -7.94
CA ALA A 122 -7.50 -16.75 -7.10
C ALA A 122 -7.52 -18.28 -7.19
N THR A 123 -8.15 -18.93 -6.19
CA THR A 123 -8.24 -20.40 -6.13
C THR A 123 -8.89 -20.99 -7.36
N GLU A 124 -9.93 -20.37 -7.88
CA GLU A 124 -10.64 -20.82 -9.08
C GLU A 124 -9.74 -20.83 -10.31
N ILE A 125 -8.93 -19.78 -10.50
CA ILE A 125 -8.00 -19.65 -11.63
C ILE A 125 -6.94 -20.75 -11.56
N ILE A 126 -6.43 -21.04 -10.35
CA ILE A 126 -5.45 -22.12 -10.13
C ILE A 126 -6.08 -23.47 -10.45
N MET A 127 -7.28 -23.74 -9.93
CA MET A 127 -7.99 -25.01 -10.15
C MET A 127 -8.29 -25.24 -11.61
N ASP A 128 -8.80 -24.25 -12.32
CA ASP A 128 -9.09 -24.33 -13.75
C ASP A 128 -7.81 -24.64 -14.55
N LYS A 129 -6.72 -23.97 -14.21
CA LYS A 129 -5.43 -24.19 -14.88
C LYS A 129 -4.89 -25.59 -14.64
N VAL A 130 -4.97 -26.09 -13.42
CA VAL A 130 -4.58 -27.48 -13.07
C VAL A 130 -5.46 -28.48 -13.82
N ALA A 131 -6.78 -28.25 -13.88
CA ALA A 131 -7.70 -29.12 -14.62
C ALA A 131 -7.38 -29.15 -16.13
N GLU A 132 -7.02 -28.01 -16.73
CA GLU A 132 -6.53 -27.97 -18.12
C GLU A 132 -5.27 -28.80 -18.33
N LEU A 133 -4.29 -28.70 -17.40
CA LEU A 133 -3.04 -29.46 -17.49
C LEU A 133 -3.27 -30.96 -17.33
N ILE A 134 -4.19 -31.38 -16.46
CA ILE A 134 -4.59 -32.80 -16.33
C ILE A 134 -5.28 -33.29 -17.62
N LYS A 135 -6.23 -32.53 -18.16
CA LYS A 135 -6.91 -32.87 -19.42
C LYS A 135 -5.92 -32.97 -20.59
N ALA A 136 -4.93 -32.10 -20.63
CA ALA A 136 -3.87 -32.13 -21.64
C ALA A 136 -2.82 -33.25 -21.44
N GLY A 137 -2.94 -34.03 -20.34
CA GLY A 137 -2.00 -35.14 -20.03
C GLY A 137 -0.63 -34.68 -19.53
N LYS A 138 -0.43 -33.38 -19.26
CA LYS A 138 0.83 -32.81 -18.78
C LYS A 138 1.08 -33.08 -17.30
N ILE A 139 0.03 -33.20 -16.50
CA ILE A 139 0.07 -33.59 -15.11
C ILE A 139 -0.79 -34.82 -14.91
N ARG A 140 -0.17 -35.90 -14.41
CA ARG A 140 -0.80 -37.20 -14.15
C ARG A 140 -0.75 -37.61 -12.70
N GLU A 141 -0.03 -36.87 -11.87
CA GLU A 141 0.33 -37.13 -10.50
C GLU A 141 -0.83 -36.85 -9.54
N ILE A 142 -1.77 -36.00 -9.93
CA ILE A 142 -2.90 -35.55 -9.10
C ILE A 142 -4.05 -36.55 -9.22
N ALA A 143 -4.62 -36.95 -8.08
CA ALA A 143 -5.80 -37.78 -8.00
C ALA A 143 -7.07 -36.95 -7.91
N ASP A 144 -7.09 -35.90 -7.06
CA ASP A 144 -8.20 -34.98 -6.86
C ASP A 144 -7.72 -33.61 -6.38
N MET A 145 -8.52 -32.58 -6.55
CA MET A 145 -8.25 -31.23 -6.09
C MET A 145 -9.52 -30.56 -5.57
N ARG A 146 -9.47 -30.02 -4.37
CA ARG A 146 -10.62 -29.42 -3.70
C ARG A 146 -10.27 -28.07 -3.07
N ASP A 147 -11.20 -27.13 -3.15
CA ASP A 147 -11.16 -25.90 -2.32
C ASP A 147 -11.92 -26.19 -1.02
N GLU A 148 -11.18 -26.21 0.08
CA GLU A 148 -11.66 -26.42 1.44
C GLU A 148 -11.52 -25.13 2.27
N THR A 149 -11.47 -23.96 1.61
CA THR A 149 -11.36 -22.64 2.25
C THR A 149 -12.56 -22.41 3.18
N ASP A 150 -12.27 -22.01 4.41
CA ASP A 150 -13.27 -21.75 5.45
C ASP A 150 -12.94 -20.46 6.24
N LEU A 151 -13.59 -20.26 7.37
CA LEU A 151 -13.37 -19.11 8.25
C LEU A 151 -11.95 -19.06 8.87
N ASN A 152 -11.20 -20.16 8.85
CA ASN A 152 -9.85 -20.23 9.37
C ASN A 152 -8.82 -19.78 8.32
N GLY A 153 -9.19 -19.69 7.05
CA GLY A 153 -8.35 -19.21 5.97
C GLY A 153 -8.44 -20.04 4.70
N LEU A 154 -7.59 -19.69 3.75
CA LEU A 154 -7.48 -20.39 2.47
C LEU A 154 -6.92 -21.80 2.67
N LYS A 155 -7.57 -22.77 2.03
CA LYS A 155 -7.15 -24.16 2.03
C LYS A 155 -7.49 -24.84 0.71
N LEU A 156 -6.50 -24.94 -0.16
CA LEU A 156 -6.61 -25.66 -1.42
C LEU A 156 -5.87 -26.99 -1.27
N THR A 157 -6.59 -28.10 -1.35
CA THR A 157 -6.07 -29.46 -1.12
C THR A 157 -5.92 -30.20 -2.42
N ILE A 158 -4.73 -30.80 -2.63
CA ILE A 158 -4.38 -31.64 -3.80
C ILE A 158 -4.04 -33.04 -3.31
N ASP A 159 -4.88 -34.01 -3.65
CA ASP A 159 -4.64 -35.42 -3.37
C ASP A 159 -3.66 -36.02 -4.40
N LEU A 160 -2.62 -36.69 -3.89
CA LEU A 160 -1.59 -37.27 -4.74
C LEU A 160 -1.86 -38.75 -5.04
N LYS A 161 -1.47 -39.20 -6.21
CA LYS A 161 -1.39 -40.63 -6.51
C LYS A 161 -0.23 -41.27 -5.75
N ARG A 162 -0.28 -42.58 -5.57
CA ARG A 162 0.78 -43.32 -4.85
C ARG A 162 2.14 -43.17 -5.56
N GLY A 163 3.19 -42.92 -4.78
CA GLY A 163 4.56 -42.85 -5.25
C GLY A 163 4.94 -41.51 -5.90
N VAL A 164 4.09 -40.51 -5.85
CA VAL A 164 4.38 -39.16 -6.34
C VAL A 164 5.28 -38.43 -5.33
N ASP A 165 6.30 -37.76 -5.83
CA ASP A 165 7.14 -36.84 -5.07
C ASP A 165 6.45 -35.45 -5.03
N PRO A 166 6.02 -34.97 -3.85
CA PRO A 166 5.28 -33.70 -3.73
C PRO A 166 6.14 -32.50 -4.14
N GLU A 167 7.44 -32.49 -3.85
CA GLU A 167 8.33 -31.37 -4.19
C GLU A 167 8.45 -31.21 -5.70
N LYS A 168 8.66 -32.31 -6.44
CA LYS A 168 8.74 -32.29 -7.91
C LYS A 168 7.42 -31.87 -8.54
N LEU A 169 6.30 -32.31 -7.98
CA LEU A 169 4.99 -31.88 -8.48
C LEU A 169 4.78 -30.38 -8.25
N MET A 170 5.13 -29.86 -7.06
CA MET A 170 5.00 -28.43 -6.79
C MET A 170 5.89 -27.58 -7.71
N GLN A 171 7.11 -28.05 -8.02
CA GLN A 171 7.97 -27.37 -9.00
C GLN A 171 7.33 -27.31 -10.40
N LYS A 172 6.66 -28.39 -10.83
CA LYS A 172 5.89 -28.40 -12.11
C LYS A 172 4.70 -27.43 -12.05
N LEU A 173 3.97 -27.42 -10.93
CA LEU A 173 2.84 -26.54 -10.74
C LEU A 173 3.26 -25.06 -10.70
N PHE A 174 4.37 -24.71 -10.04
CA PHE A 174 4.92 -23.37 -10.05
C PHE A 174 5.28 -22.85 -11.44
N LYS A 175 5.81 -23.72 -12.31
CA LYS A 175 6.12 -23.36 -13.71
C LYS A 175 4.89 -23.25 -14.60
N ALA A 176 3.85 -24.03 -14.33
CA ALA A 176 2.74 -24.22 -15.26
C ALA A 176 1.45 -23.49 -14.86
N THR A 177 1.39 -22.95 -13.63
CA THR A 177 0.18 -22.31 -13.05
C THR A 177 0.54 -21.00 -12.37
N THR A 178 -0.48 -20.25 -11.96
CA THR A 178 -0.35 -19.02 -11.20
C THR A 178 -0.04 -19.21 -9.70
N LEU A 179 0.30 -20.43 -9.27
CA LEU A 179 0.88 -20.69 -7.94
C LEU A 179 2.25 -20.02 -7.77
N GLN A 180 2.94 -19.74 -8.86
CA GLN A 180 4.02 -18.78 -8.93
C GLN A 180 3.70 -17.80 -10.06
N ASP A 181 3.74 -16.51 -9.74
CA ASP A 181 3.36 -15.47 -10.70
C ASP A 181 4.23 -14.23 -10.51
N SER A 182 4.24 -13.35 -11.48
CA SER A 182 5.00 -12.10 -11.47
C SER A 182 4.11 -10.91 -11.18
N PHE A 183 4.50 -10.09 -10.21
CA PHE A 183 3.85 -8.81 -9.96
C PHE A 183 4.62 -7.69 -10.70
N GLY A 184 3.98 -7.07 -11.68
CA GLY A 184 4.55 -5.96 -12.43
C GLY A 184 4.23 -4.62 -11.77
N CYS A 185 5.22 -3.93 -11.24
CA CYS A 185 5.07 -2.62 -10.63
C CYS A 185 5.01 -1.49 -11.66
N ASN A 186 4.07 -0.58 -11.47
CA ASN A 186 3.98 0.69 -12.18
C ASN A 186 3.38 1.73 -11.22
N PHE A 187 4.23 2.42 -10.46
CA PHE A 187 3.82 3.37 -9.44
C PHE A 187 3.46 4.72 -10.05
N ASN A 188 2.39 4.72 -10.84
CA ASN A 188 1.87 5.91 -11.48
C ASN A 188 0.89 6.62 -10.54
N ILE A 189 1.27 7.80 -10.07
CA ILE A 189 0.58 8.58 -9.06
C ILE A 189 0.30 9.97 -9.59
N LEU A 190 -0.83 10.57 -9.16
CA LEU A 190 -1.15 11.95 -9.49
C LEU A 190 -0.47 12.91 -8.50
N ILE A 191 0.38 13.80 -9.01
CA ILE A 191 0.96 14.90 -8.26
C ILE A 191 0.48 16.21 -8.88
N ALA A 192 -0.22 17.02 -8.10
CA ALA A 192 -0.87 18.26 -8.59
C ALA A 192 -1.71 18.02 -9.86
N GLY A 193 -2.44 16.91 -9.93
CA GLY A 193 -3.28 16.54 -11.07
C GLY A 193 -2.54 15.96 -12.28
N GLN A 194 -1.20 15.83 -12.22
CA GLN A 194 -0.40 15.28 -13.32
C GLN A 194 0.08 13.85 -12.99
N PRO A 195 -0.08 12.87 -13.88
CA PRO A 195 0.41 11.53 -13.69
C PRO A 195 1.95 11.49 -13.76
N ARG A 196 2.56 10.87 -12.76
CA ARG A 196 4.01 10.64 -12.70
C ARG A 196 4.30 9.24 -12.18
N VAL A 197 5.21 8.54 -12.82
CA VAL A 197 5.77 7.29 -12.30
C VAL A 197 6.92 7.64 -11.38
N MET A 198 6.85 7.21 -10.13
CA MET A 198 7.74 7.66 -9.07
C MET A 198 8.23 6.47 -8.24
N GLY A 199 9.49 6.52 -7.82
CA GLY A 199 10.06 5.59 -6.86
C GLY A 199 9.51 5.80 -5.44
N VAL A 200 9.73 4.83 -4.57
CA VAL A 200 9.26 4.87 -3.17
C VAL A 200 9.76 6.09 -2.42
N ARG A 201 11.04 6.45 -2.62
CA ARG A 201 11.66 7.65 -2.00
C ARG A 201 10.94 8.93 -2.41
N GLU A 202 10.67 9.10 -3.70
CA GLU A 202 9.95 10.28 -4.21
C GLU A 202 8.53 10.34 -3.65
N ILE A 203 7.81 9.21 -3.63
CA ILE A 203 6.45 9.12 -3.07
C ILE A 203 6.43 9.54 -1.59
N LEU A 204 7.36 9.04 -0.80
CA LEU A 204 7.47 9.38 0.62
C LEU A 204 7.89 10.85 0.84
N THR A 205 8.69 11.40 -0.05
CA THR A 205 9.09 12.82 -0.02
C THR A 205 7.90 13.74 -0.31
N GLU A 206 7.13 13.46 -1.36
CA GLU A 206 5.92 14.21 -1.71
C GLU A 206 4.85 14.09 -0.61
N TRP A 207 4.62 12.88 -0.09
CA TRP A 207 3.72 12.69 1.04
C TRP A 207 4.17 13.49 2.28
N THR A 208 5.48 13.49 2.58
CA THR A 208 6.02 14.23 3.73
C THR A 208 5.82 15.73 3.58
N ALA A 209 6.02 16.27 2.38
CA ALA A 209 5.77 17.69 2.07
C ALA A 209 4.29 18.04 2.30
N TRP A 210 3.38 17.26 1.74
CA TRP A 210 1.94 17.41 1.94
C TRP A 210 1.55 17.28 3.42
N ARG A 211 2.05 16.26 4.11
CA ARG A 211 1.75 16.04 5.53
C ARG A 211 2.25 17.19 6.40
N THR A 212 3.43 17.73 6.11
CA THR A 212 3.97 18.90 6.82
C THR A 212 3.04 20.10 6.69
N GLU A 213 2.51 20.36 5.51
CA GLU A 213 1.56 21.43 5.29
C GLU A 213 0.23 21.18 6.03
N CYS A 214 -0.30 19.97 6.03
CA CYS A 214 -1.49 19.60 6.80
C CYS A 214 -1.30 19.82 8.31
N VAL A 215 -0.13 19.43 8.84
CA VAL A 215 0.19 19.64 10.27
C VAL A 215 0.34 21.13 10.57
N ARG A 216 1.00 21.90 9.70
CA ARG A 216 1.15 23.36 9.86
C ARG A 216 -0.21 24.05 9.92
N ARG A 217 -1.11 23.75 8.98
CA ARG A 217 -2.48 24.30 8.93
C ARG A 217 -3.29 23.91 10.18
N ARG A 218 -3.19 22.65 10.63
CA ARG A 218 -3.84 22.19 11.86
C ARG A 218 -3.34 22.94 13.09
N VAL A 219 -2.04 23.07 13.24
CA VAL A 219 -1.42 23.79 14.37
C VAL A 219 -1.81 25.26 14.33
N TYR A 220 -1.78 25.89 13.16
CA TYR A 220 -2.22 27.28 12.99
C TYR A 220 -3.69 27.47 13.39
N PHE A 221 -4.58 26.62 12.93
CA PHE A 221 -6.00 26.66 13.31
C PHE A 221 -6.19 26.54 14.83
N ASN A 222 -5.51 25.59 15.45
CA ASN A 222 -5.58 25.40 16.90
C ASN A 222 -5.01 26.61 17.65
N LEU A 223 -3.94 27.20 17.16
CA LEU A 223 -3.34 28.41 17.69
C LEU A 223 -4.31 29.58 17.65
N GLN A 224 -4.95 29.83 16.50
CA GLN A 224 -5.94 30.91 16.37
C GLN A 224 -7.11 30.69 17.32
N LYS A 225 -7.68 29.51 17.39
CA LYS A 225 -8.76 29.18 18.32
C LYS A 225 -8.38 29.43 19.78
N LYS A 226 -7.13 29.15 20.16
CA LYS A 226 -6.64 29.41 21.51
C LYS A 226 -6.38 30.90 21.75
N ARG A 227 -5.88 31.62 20.76
CA ARG A 227 -5.71 33.09 20.81
C ARG A 227 -7.05 33.82 20.97
N ASP A 228 -8.06 33.40 20.18
CA ASP A 228 -9.39 33.96 20.27
C ASP A 228 -9.99 33.74 21.69
N ARG A 229 -9.81 32.54 22.22
CA ARG A 229 -10.23 32.22 23.60
C ARG A 229 -9.49 33.04 24.64
N LEU A 230 -8.17 33.17 24.52
CA LEU A 230 -7.34 33.98 25.39
C LEU A 230 -7.74 35.45 25.33
N HIS A 231 -8.07 35.96 24.15
CA HIS A 231 -8.53 37.33 23.94
C HIS A 231 -9.80 37.61 24.73
N LEU A 232 -10.80 36.71 24.69
CA LEU A 232 -12.02 36.83 25.51
C LEU A 232 -11.72 36.80 27.00
N LEU A 233 -10.85 35.89 27.44
CA LEU A 233 -10.51 35.80 28.88
C LEU A 233 -9.72 37.00 29.38
N LYS A 234 -8.90 37.65 28.54
CA LYS A 234 -8.22 38.89 28.90
C LYS A 234 -9.21 40.07 29.09
N GLY A 235 -10.23 40.15 28.26
CA GLY A 235 -11.34 41.09 28.44
C GLY A 235 -12.08 40.85 29.75
N LEU A 236 -12.44 39.58 30.02
CA LEU A 236 -13.06 39.19 31.27
C LEU A 236 -12.16 39.54 32.47
N GLY A 237 -10.86 39.27 32.41
CA GLY A 237 -9.91 39.59 33.48
C GLY A 237 -9.90 41.08 33.86
N ARG A 238 -10.03 41.99 32.90
CA ARG A 238 -10.13 43.42 33.15
C ARG A 238 -11.40 43.80 33.94
N ILE A 239 -12.51 43.16 33.63
CA ILE A 239 -13.78 43.39 34.29
C ILE A 239 -13.81 42.77 35.69
N LEU A 240 -13.19 41.61 35.89
CA LEU A 240 -13.11 40.93 37.17
C LEU A 240 -12.28 41.72 38.22
N LEU A 241 -11.44 42.66 37.76
CA LEU A 241 -10.72 43.58 38.65
C LEU A 241 -11.64 44.61 39.29
N ASP A 242 -12.76 44.96 38.64
CA ASP A 242 -13.74 45.92 39.17
C ASP A 242 -15.15 45.53 38.69
N ILE A 243 -15.69 44.51 39.33
CA ILE A 243 -17.02 43.95 39.02
C ILE A 243 -18.13 44.93 39.33
N ASP A 244 -18.01 45.68 40.43
CA ASP A 244 -19.03 46.65 40.86
C ASP A 244 -19.21 47.73 39.81
N LYS A 245 -18.12 48.21 39.22
CA LYS A 245 -18.15 49.15 38.09
C LYS A 245 -18.86 48.56 36.86
N ALA A 246 -18.63 47.29 36.55
CA ALA A 246 -19.30 46.63 35.42
C ALA A 246 -20.81 46.53 35.64
N ILE A 247 -21.22 46.16 36.86
CA ILE A 247 -22.63 46.08 37.24
C ILE A 247 -23.26 47.48 37.22
N ALA A 248 -22.58 48.50 37.68
CA ALA A 248 -23.06 49.88 37.67
C ALA A 248 -23.29 50.36 36.24
N ILE A 249 -22.31 50.15 35.32
CA ILE A 249 -22.45 50.50 33.90
C ILE A 249 -23.67 49.83 33.28
N ILE A 250 -23.86 48.52 33.48
CA ILE A 250 -25.00 47.79 32.90
C ILE A 250 -26.34 48.32 33.47
N ARG A 251 -26.41 48.57 34.77
CA ARG A 251 -27.63 49.07 35.44
C ARG A 251 -28.01 50.50 35.08
N GLU A 252 -27.03 51.38 34.88
CA GLU A 252 -27.23 52.78 34.56
C GLU A 252 -27.46 53.04 33.06
N THR A 253 -27.21 52.04 32.21
CA THR A 253 -27.46 52.11 30.77
C THR A 253 -28.96 52.00 30.50
N GLU A 254 -29.54 52.99 29.79
CA GLU A 254 -30.97 53.06 29.53
C GLU A 254 -31.39 52.12 28.36
N LEU A 255 -30.55 52.00 27.34
CA LEU A 255 -30.85 51.22 26.13
C LEU A 255 -29.96 49.98 26.09
N ASP A 256 -30.54 48.83 25.80
CA ASP A 256 -29.80 47.53 25.65
C ASP A 256 -28.67 47.64 24.64
N ALA A 257 -28.87 48.31 23.50
CA ALA A 257 -27.88 48.51 22.45
C ALA A 257 -26.64 49.32 22.91
N GLU A 258 -26.72 50.08 24.00
CA GLU A 258 -25.63 50.90 24.53
C GLU A 258 -24.79 50.17 25.59
N VAL A 259 -25.25 49.03 26.10
CA VAL A 259 -24.53 48.26 27.15
C VAL A 259 -23.13 47.86 26.66
N VAL A 260 -23.00 47.35 25.47
CA VAL A 260 -21.71 46.91 24.89
C VAL A 260 -20.77 48.11 24.66
N PRO A 261 -21.17 49.20 24.00
CA PRO A 261 -20.37 50.41 23.85
C PRO A 261 -19.92 51.00 25.21
N ASN A 262 -20.79 51.04 26.22
CA ASN A 262 -20.45 51.56 27.53
C ASN A 262 -19.44 50.69 28.30
N LEU A 263 -19.54 49.38 28.18
CA LEU A 263 -18.54 48.45 28.71
C LEU A 263 -17.19 48.63 28.02
N MET A 264 -17.18 48.81 26.68
CA MET A 264 -15.97 49.06 25.91
C MET A 264 -15.23 50.30 26.41
N ILE A 265 -15.93 51.39 26.56
CA ILE A 265 -15.39 52.68 27.07
C ILE A 265 -14.92 52.52 28.51
N GLY A 266 -15.75 51.94 29.37
CA GLY A 266 -15.50 51.82 30.81
C GLY A 266 -14.27 50.99 31.19
N PHE A 267 -13.95 49.93 30.37
CA PHE A 267 -12.87 49.00 30.66
C PHE A 267 -11.75 48.98 29.59
N GLY A 268 -11.88 49.75 28.52
CA GLY A 268 -10.90 49.75 27.42
C GLY A 268 -10.78 48.39 26.74
N ILE A 269 -11.90 47.70 26.52
CA ILE A 269 -12.04 46.42 25.87
C ILE A 269 -12.71 46.59 24.50
N ASP A 270 -12.53 45.66 23.61
CA ASP A 270 -13.20 45.68 22.31
C ASP A 270 -14.62 45.07 22.34
N GLU A 271 -15.34 45.19 21.23
CA GLU A 271 -16.73 44.78 21.12
C GLU A 271 -16.92 43.28 21.37
N ILE A 272 -15.98 42.40 20.86
CA ILE A 272 -16.05 40.95 21.03
C ILE A 272 -15.89 40.59 22.51
N GLN A 273 -14.97 41.23 23.22
CA GLN A 273 -14.75 41.06 24.65
C GLN A 273 -15.95 41.59 25.46
N ALA A 274 -16.51 42.76 25.10
CA ALA A 274 -17.63 43.35 25.77
C ALA A 274 -18.91 42.50 25.62
N ASN A 275 -19.21 42.01 24.47
CA ASN A 275 -20.31 41.07 24.23
C ASN A 275 -20.16 39.79 25.07
N PHE A 276 -18.96 39.20 25.08
CA PHE A 276 -18.71 38.00 25.88
C PHE A 276 -18.95 38.21 27.36
N VAL A 277 -18.60 39.37 27.86
CA VAL A 277 -18.80 39.74 29.28
C VAL A 277 -20.25 40.01 29.57
N ALA A 278 -20.97 40.76 28.70
CA ALA A 278 -22.38 41.07 28.89
C ALA A 278 -23.26 39.82 29.01
N GLU A 279 -22.86 38.73 28.35
CA GLU A 279 -23.56 37.43 28.37
C GLU A 279 -23.22 36.54 29.58
N ILE A 280 -22.33 36.99 30.48
CA ILE A 280 -21.95 36.18 31.64
C ILE A 280 -23.10 36.07 32.62
N LYS A 281 -23.44 34.84 32.98
CA LYS A 281 -24.46 34.56 34.00
C LYS A 281 -24.00 35.07 35.37
N LEU A 282 -24.84 35.81 36.10
CA LEU A 282 -24.54 36.37 37.46
C LEU A 282 -23.94 35.30 38.38
N ARG A 283 -24.41 34.05 38.36
CA ARG A 283 -23.87 32.96 39.19
C ARG A 283 -22.38 32.66 38.92
N ASN A 284 -21.85 33.07 37.79
CA ASN A 284 -20.45 32.84 37.36
C ASN A 284 -19.52 33.97 37.85
N ILE A 285 -20.06 34.98 38.57
CA ILE A 285 -19.27 36.07 39.17
C ILE A 285 -18.88 35.71 40.63
N ASN A 286 -18.49 34.47 40.87
CA ASN A 286 -18.02 34.03 42.18
C ASN A 286 -16.49 33.80 42.15
N LYS A 287 -15.90 33.80 43.37
CA LYS A 287 -14.44 33.66 43.54
C LYS A 287 -13.86 32.41 42.87
N GLU A 288 -14.56 31.30 42.96
CA GLU A 288 -14.12 30.02 42.37
C GLU A 288 -14.05 30.12 40.85
N TYR A 289 -15.08 30.67 40.21
CA TYR A 289 -15.10 30.88 38.76
C TYR A 289 -13.98 31.79 38.28
N ILE A 290 -13.72 32.88 39.03
CA ILE A 290 -12.65 33.83 38.72
C ILE A 290 -11.29 33.14 38.77
N LEU A 291 -10.99 32.39 39.83
CA LEU A 291 -9.73 31.66 39.97
C LEU A 291 -9.55 30.67 38.85
N LYS A 292 -10.59 29.91 38.54
CA LYS A 292 -10.56 28.92 37.41
C LYS A 292 -10.30 29.61 36.06
N LYS A 293 -10.82 30.83 35.84
CA LYS A 293 -10.56 31.58 34.60
C LYS A 293 -9.16 32.15 34.52
N LEU A 294 -8.57 32.52 35.61
CA LEU A 294 -7.17 32.95 35.71
C LEU A 294 -6.21 31.78 35.43
N GLU A 295 -6.49 30.57 35.96
CA GLU A 295 -5.76 29.38 35.69
C GLU A 295 -5.85 29.02 34.18
N GLU A 296 -7.08 28.99 33.60
CA GLU A 296 -7.32 28.76 32.16
C GLU A 296 -6.51 29.76 31.32
N THR A 297 -6.42 31.02 31.72
CA THR A 297 -5.65 32.04 31.02
C THR A 297 -4.16 31.70 30.99
N SER A 298 -3.59 31.32 32.15
CA SER A 298 -2.17 30.94 32.25
C SER A 298 -1.83 29.70 31.46
N GLU A 299 -2.71 28.70 31.46
CA GLU A 299 -2.54 27.48 30.65
C GLU A 299 -2.58 27.79 29.15
N LEU A 300 -3.55 28.60 28.70
CA LEU A 300 -3.66 29.02 27.30
C LEU A 300 -2.42 29.80 26.83
N GLU A 301 -1.86 30.68 27.66
CA GLU A 301 -0.64 31.41 27.31
C GLU A 301 0.56 30.47 27.08
N LYS A 302 0.71 29.44 27.91
CA LYS A 302 1.76 28.40 27.72
C LYS A 302 1.53 27.61 26.44
N GLU A 303 0.30 27.12 26.23
CA GLU A 303 -0.03 26.35 25.04
C GLU A 303 0.14 27.15 23.74
N ILE A 304 -0.23 28.44 23.76
CA ILE A 304 -0.01 29.35 22.62
C ILE A 304 1.48 29.53 22.35
N ALA A 305 2.30 29.69 23.37
CA ALA A 305 3.76 29.81 23.21
C ALA A 305 4.37 28.55 22.64
N GLU A 306 3.90 27.36 23.05
CA GLU A 306 4.33 26.08 22.52
C GLU A 306 3.94 25.92 21.05
N LEU A 307 2.68 26.25 20.68
CA LEU A 307 2.20 26.18 19.30
C LEU A 307 2.92 27.20 18.38
N ASP A 308 3.18 28.41 18.86
CA ASP A 308 3.98 29.41 18.14
C ASP A 308 5.42 28.92 17.91
N ALA A 309 6.05 28.31 18.92
CA ALA A 309 7.38 27.74 18.81
C ALA A 309 7.41 26.54 17.85
N LEU A 310 6.32 25.79 17.77
CA LEU A 310 6.16 24.67 16.84
C LEU A 310 6.07 25.15 15.38
N LEU A 311 5.25 26.19 15.12
CA LEU A 311 5.09 26.78 13.77
C LEU A 311 6.37 27.43 13.25
N LYS A 312 7.23 27.95 14.11
CA LYS A 312 8.52 28.59 13.75
C LYS A 312 9.64 27.59 13.47
N SER A 313 9.43 26.30 13.71
CA SER A 313 10.49 25.28 13.60
C SER A 313 10.07 24.11 12.71
N GLU A 314 10.60 24.05 11.51
CA GLU A 314 10.43 22.89 10.59
C GLU A 314 10.82 21.56 11.26
N ARG A 315 11.89 21.56 12.08
CA ARG A 315 12.31 20.38 12.82
C ARG A 315 11.22 19.89 13.77
N LYS A 316 10.62 20.79 14.56
CA LYS A 316 9.54 20.42 15.49
C LYS A 316 8.31 19.89 14.75
N LEU A 317 7.94 20.49 13.60
CA LEU A 317 6.85 19.99 12.77
C LEU A 317 7.13 18.55 12.28
N ARG A 318 8.35 18.28 11.83
CA ARG A 318 8.79 16.92 11.43
C ARG A 318 8.77 15.95 12.61
N ASP A 319 9.19 16.36 13.79
CA ASP A 319 9.12 15.53 15.02
C ASP A 319 7.69 15.13 15.37
N VAL A 320 6.71 16.04 15.17
CA VAL A 320 5.27 15.73 15.33
C VAL A 320 4.84 14.65 14.34
N ILE A 321 5.24 14.75 13.06
CA ILE A 321 4.90 13.76 12.04
C ILE A 321 5.49 12.39 12.41
N VAL A 322 6.75 12.35 12.82
CA VAL A 322 7.42 11.11 13.25
C VAL A 322 6.72 10.48 14.45
N LYS A 323 6.28 11.29 15.42
CA LYS A 323 5.52 10.80 16.57
C LYS A 323 4.16 10.21 16.16
N GLU A 324 3.47 10.87 15.24
CA GLU A 324 2.18 10.39 14.71
C GLU A 324 2.34 9.10 13.91
N LEU A 325 3.37 8.98 13.07
CA LEU A 325 3.69 7.75 12.34
C LEU A 325 3.94 6.57 13.29
N ARG A 326 4.70 6.78 14.35
CA ARG A 326 4.92 5.74 15.37
C ARG A 326 3.63 5.34 16.07
N ALA A 327 2.81 6.29 16.47
CA ALA A 327 1.53 6.00 17.10
C ALA A 327 0.59 5.19 16.18
N VAL A 328 0.60 5.46 14.87
CA VAL A 328 -0.15 4.67 13.87
C VAL A 328 0.42 3.26 13.76
N ALA A 329 1.74 3.11 13.66
CA ALA A 329 2.42 1.83 13.58
C ALA A 329 2.16 0.95 14.82
N ASP A 330 2.21 1.55 16.02
CA ASP A 330 1.97 0.84 17.27
C ASP A 330 0.52 0.39 17.42
N LYS A 331 -0.43 1.24 17.00
CA LYS A 331 -1.87 0.97 17.19
C LYS A 331 -2.44 0.02 16.14
N TYR A 332 -2.02 0.13 14.89
CA TYR A 332 -2.65 -0.56 13.76
C TYR A 332 -1.71 -1.51 13.02
N GLY A 333 -0.41 -1.44 13.28
CA GLY A 333 0.59 -2.26 12.60
C GLY A 333 0.49 -3.74 12.99
N LYS A 334 0.61 -4.60 11.98
CA LYS A 334 0.65 -6.05 12.11
C LYS A 334 2.03 -6.58 11.72
N GLU A 335 2.32 -7.81 12.08
CA GLU A 335 3.48 -8.53 11.58
C GLU A 335 3.38 -8.73 10.06
N ARG A 336 4.52 -8.87 9.40
CA ARG A 336 4.60 -9.17 7.97
C ARG A 336 3.94 -10.52 7.67
N MET A 337 3.12 -10.57 6.65
CA MET A 337 2.44 -11.79 6.20
C MET A 337 3.23 -12.49 5.08
N THR A 338 3.77 -11.73 4.13
CA THR A 338 4.54 -12.27 3.00
C THR A 338 5.96 -12.59 3.42
N THR A 339 6.40 -13.84 3.23
CA THR A 339 7.75 -14.30 3.57
C THR A 339 8.73 -13.97 2.45
N LEU A 340 9.99 -13.67 2.81
CA LEU A 340 11.06 -13.43 1.85
C LEU A 340 11.93 -14.68 1.72
N VAL A 341 12.11 -15.15 0.49
CA VAL A 341 12.97 -16.29 0.15
C VAL A 341 14.19 -15.76 -0.57
N TYR A 342 15.33 -15.74 0.13
CA TYR A 342 16.59 -15.18 -0.36
C TYR A 342 17.36 -16.15 -1.25
N GLU A 343 17.28 -17.46 -0.94
CA GLU A 343 17.92 -18.51 -1.72
C GLU A 343 16.83 -19.28 -2.45
N HIS A 344 16.75 -19.12 -3.75
CA HIS A 344 15.85 -19.87 -4.62
C HIS A 344 16.62 -20.30 -5.86
N GLU A 345 16.61 -21.59 -6.12
CA GLU A 345 17.00 -22.13 -7.41
C GLU A 345 15.78 -22.07 -8.33
N ASP A 346 15.92 -21.46 -9.49
CA ASP A 346 14.98 -21.69 -10.57
C ASP A 346 15.07 -23.19 -10.90
N ALA A 347 13.95 -23.90 -10.81
CA ALA A 347 13.95 -25.31 -11.19
C ALA A 347 14.58 -25.40 -12.59
N PRO A 348 15.58 -26.26 -12.80
CA PRO A 348 16.24 -26.38 -14.08
C PRO A 348 15.17 -26.57 -15.15
N ASP A 349 15.35 -25.91 -16.28
CA ASP A 349 14.49 -26.18 -17.44
C ASP A 349 14.56 -27.67 -17.69
N GLU A 350 13.48 -28.40 -17.35
CA GLU A 350 13.35 -29.75 -17.80
C GLU A 350 13.43 -29.66 -19.34
N GLU A 351 14.49 -30.16 -19.93
CA GLU A 351 14.51 -30.37 -21.35
C GLU A 351 13.20 -31.09 -21.68
N PRO A 352 12.42 -30.59 -22.66
CA PRO A 352 11.14 -31.20 -22.96
C PRO A 352 11.41 -32.69 -23.16
N ASP A 353 10.70 -33.52 -22.39
CA ASP A 353 10.78 -34.97 -22.51
C ASP A 353 10.34 -35.33 -23.94
N VAL A 354 11.29 -35.27 -24.85
CA VAL A 354 11.07 -35.56 -26.26
C VAL A 354 10.92 -37.06 -26.32
N PRO A 355 9.70 -37.57 -26.56
CA PRO A 355 9.47 -39.02 -26.56
C PRO A 355 10.43 -39.69 -27.53
N ASP A 356 11.21 -40.64 -27.00
CA ASP A 356 12.13 -41.40 -27.78
C ASP A 356 11.39 -42.50 -28.54
N TYR A 357 11.46 -42.46 -29.87
CA TYR A 357 10.88 -43.45 -30.73
C TYR A 357 11.72 -43.59 -31.99
N PRO A 358 11.77 -44.78 -32.62
CA PRO A 358 12.55 -44.99 -33.81
C PRO A 358 12.05 -44.15 -34.99
N VAL A 359 12.97 -43.54 -35.72
CA VAL A 359 12.70 -42.73 -36.90
C VAL A 359 13.72 -43.02 -38.00
N THR A 360 13.34 -42.83 -39.24
CA THR A 360 14.27 -42.79 -40.38
C THR A 360 14.43 -41.35 -40.84
N VAL A 361 15.65 -40.88 -40.86
CA VAL A 361 16.04 -39.56 -41.32
C VAL A 361 16.46 -39.65 -42.78
N PHE A 362 15.97 -38.74 -43.60
CA PHE A 362 16.33 -38.57 -45.00
C PHE A 362 16.94 -37.20 -45.21
N VAL A 363 18.08 -37.13 -45.86
CA VAL A 363 18.72 -35.86 -46.23
C VAL A 363 18.86 -35.85 -47.76
N SER A 364 18.39 -34.78 -48.38
CA SER A 364 18.50 -34.59 -49.82
C SER A 364 19.79 -33.85 -50.19
N ARG A 365 20.15 -33.93 -51.51
CA ARG A 365 21.36 -33.27 -52.06
C ARG A 365 21.32 -31.76 -51.97
N GLU A 366 20.11 -31.14 -51.92
CA GLU A 366 19.91 -29.72 -51.74
C GLU A 366 19.81 -29.30 -50.25
N GLY A 367 20.05 -30.24 -49.31
CA GLY A 367 20.08 -29.98 -47.87
C GLY A 367 18.73 -30.01 -47.18
N TYR A 368 17.67 -30.52 -47.78
CA TYR A 368 16.40 -30.74 -47.12
C TYR A 368 16.47 -31.94 -46.18
N PHE A 369 15.95 -31.74 -44.96
CA PHE A 369 15.89 -32.75 -43.91
C PHE A 369 14.44 -33.22 -43.71
N LYS A 370 14.21 -34.54 -43.66
CA LYS A 370 12.89 -35.13 -43.40
C LYS A 370 13.01 -36.29 -42.43
N LYS A 371 12.17 -36.27 -41.40
CA LYS A 371 12.07 -37.31 -40.38
C LYS A 371 10.76 -38.06 -40.53
N ILE A 372 10.79 -39.39 -40.55
CA ILE A 372 9.63 -40.24 -40.79
C ILE A 372 9.62 -41.41 -39.81
N THR A 373 8.46 -41.67 -39.21
CA THR A 373 8.29 -42.85 -38.34
C THR A 373 8.22 -44.13 -39.13
N PRO A 374 8.61 -45.29 -38.54
CA PRO A 374 8.55 -46.58 -39.24
C PRO A 374 7.14 -46.95 -39.76
N GLN A 375 6.11 -46.52 -39.02
CA GLN A 375 4.72 -46.73 -39.43
C GLN A 375 4.37 -45.94 -40.71
N SER A 376 4.77 -44.67 -40.76
CA SER A 376 4.56 -43.82 -41.94
C SER A 376 5.42 -44.27 -43.13
N LEU A 377 6.64 -44.80 -42.86
CA LEU A 377 7.52 -45.32 -43.89
C LEU A 377 6.95 -46.56 -44.56
N ARG A 378 6.28 -47.48 -43.84
CA ARG A 378 5.60 -48.67 -44.37
C ARG A 378 4.39 -48.30 -45.22
N MET A 379 3.77 -47.15 -45.00
CA MET A 379 2.60 -46.68 -45.77
C MET A 379 3.00 -45.95 -47.08
N ALA A 380 4.22 -45.46 -47.15
CA ALA A 380 4.73 -44.70 -48.29
C ALA A 380 5.79 -45.53 -49.06
N SER A 381 5.44 -46.05 -50.21
CA SER A 381 6.30 -46.89 -51.02
C SER A 381 7.53 -46.17 -51.61
N GLU A 382 7.48 -44.87 -51.77
CA GLU A 382 8.61 -44.03 -52.23
C GLU A 382 8.61 -42.66 -51.53
N GLN A 383 9.83 -42.19 -51.27
CA GLN A 383 9.97 -40.81 -50.70
C GLN A 383 10.06 -39.80 -51.82
N LYS A 384 9.13 -38.84 -51.86
CA LYS A 384 9.12 -37.75 -52.82
C LYS A 384 10.08 -36.65 -52.39
N PHE A 385 10.95 -36.26 -53.29
CA PHE A 385 11.83 -35.10 -53.18
C PHE A 385 11.32 -33.97 -54.07
N LYS A 386 11.85 -32.76 -53.91
CA LYS A 386 11.54 -31.65 -54.81
C LYS A 386 12.04 -31.90 -56.20
N GLU A 387 11.42 -31.33 -57.24
CA GLU A 387 11.81 -31.51 -58.63
C GLU A 387 13.28 -31.07 -58.83
N GLY A 388 14.11 -31.99 -59.35
CA GLY A 388 15.55 -31.75 -59.50
C GLY A 388 16.43 -32.18 -58.33
N ASP A 389 15.84 -32.51 -57.16
CA ASP A 389 16.56 -32.94 -55.96
C ASP A 389 16.52 -34.47 -55.81
N GLY A 390 17.45 -35.02 -55.04
CA GLY A 390 17.55 -36.46 -54.83
C GLY A 390 18.10 -36.84 -53.48
N LEU A 391 17.91 -38.10 -53.09
CA LEU A 391 18.42 -38.61 -51.80
C LEU A 391 19.94 -38.48 -51.74
N LEU A 392 20.47 -37.89 -50.69
CA LEU A 392 21.89 -37.91 -50.37
C LEU A 392 22.23 -39.07 -49.44
N PHE A 393 21.52 -39.23 -48.34
CA PHE A 393 21.62 -40.39 -47.47
C PHE A 393 20.33 -40.59 -46.65
N SER A 394 20.14 -41.80 -46.14
CA SER A 394 19.11 -42.08 -45.12
C SER A 394 19.71 -42.94 -44.03
N GLN A 395 19.24 -42.69 -42.79
CA GLN A 395 19.70 -43.40 -41.61
C GLN A 395 18.53 -43.68 -40.66
N GLU A 396 18.48 -44.90 -40.14
CA GLU A 396 17.60 -45.23 -39.03
C GLU A 396 18.25 -44.77 -37.72
N THR A 397 17.51 -44.07 -36.92
CA THR A 397 17.97 -43.49 -35.67
C THR A 397 16.80 -43.34 -34.67
N SER A 398 17.04 -42.74 -33.53
CA SER A 398 16.04 -42.41 -32.54
C SER A 398 15.69 -40.91 -32.62
N ASN A 399 14.47 -40.57 -32.20
CA ASN A 399 13.99 -39.19 -32.20
C ASN A 399 14.83 -38.24 -31.31
N ASN A 400 15.56 -38.78 -30.34
CA ASN A 400 16.40 -38.05 -29.40
C ASN A 400 17.88 -37.94 -29.80
N GLN A 401 18.26 -38.44 -30.99
CA GLN A 401 19.63 -38.35 -31.51
C GLN A 401 19.79 -37.29 -32.57
#